data_11f0fe22acfb36fa6c30fcd4a459f4cd
#
_entry.id   11f0fe22acfb36fa6c30fcd4a459f4cd
#
_cell.length_a   1.000
_cell.length_b   1.000
_cell.length_c   1.000
_cell.angle_alpha   90.00
_cell.angle_beta   90.00
_cell.angle_gamma   90.00
#
_symmetry.space_group_name_H-M   'P 1'
#
loop_
_entity.id
_entity.type
_entity.pdbx_description
1 polymer ?
#
loop_
_entity_poly.entity_id
_entity_poly.type
_entity_poly.pdbx_seq_one_letter_code
_entity_poly.pdbx_strand_id
1 'polypeptide(L)'
;MLQSSATFEPVTIAKTMSNYGWMGSIAEFLTCSPEDWLETLKTNYQKLYHQKSAGTQQRAWQDCGEILRSQFSSITCKSWTLIFEYELPGEGGRRPDLVVLGSGRILVFEFKQNTSFSNADCDQVAAYARDLSEYHQASAERPVTAILIPTRSTRENIICNEVQILNPTQITPYLESLNAAQPEIDPQTWVNSTYAPLPTVVQAARRIFQQEPLPQIRRAQSAGIPEILEFLDRLVQQASEKKERHLVLLTGVPGSGKTLVGLQFVYQTDHTAIFLSGNRPLITVLQYALKSKAFVREIRNFYIQHEARRQSAPREQVIVFDEAQRAWDIDRMSEKYGVQSSAPSAVLRICERTPDWCVLLSLIGEGQTIHVGEEGGIEQWNQGLKDAIEPWQVHCSAEQAQFFQTATHPTATHPNDRLDLTTSLRSHLAKHLQTWVTCVLEGEIDQAKRLMPLLIAEGFDSYLTQDLEDAKNYCRDRYQAQSDKRYGLIASSRAKNLTQYGIRNDYLSTQKLNIGAWYIDPPEAESSCCTFDRVATEFSCQGLELDFPILGWGDDLTWQDQAWTTLSRQKKVQNPLQLRLNSYRVLLTRGRDGFIVFVPPERKMDKTFEILKSAGLQRLDSIRMSAADLRKE
;
A
#
# COMPACT_ATOMS: atom_id res chain seq x y z
N MET A 1 -54.20 19.61 6.70
CA MET A 1 -54.36 19.52 5.24
C MET A 1 -53.16 20.19 4.61
N LEU A 2 -52.28 19.43 4.08
CA LEU A 2 -51.66 19.39 2.77
C LEU A 2 -50.42 18.48 2.87
N GLN A 3 -50.63 17.21 2.50
CA GLN A 3 -49.59 16.27 2.15
C GLN A 3 -48.98 16.73 0.82
N SER A 4 -47.67 16.90 0.76
CA SER A 4 -46.97 16.92 -0.51
C SER A 4 -46.02 15.72 -0.53
N SER A 5 -46.46 14.69 -1.22
CA SER A 5 -45.66 13.53 -1.63
C SER A 5 -44.63 14.01 -2.65
N ALA A 6 -43.37 14.10 -2.24
CA ALA A 6 -42.26 14.24 -3.18
C ALA A 6 -41.97 12.83 -3.76
N THR A 7 -42.40 12.64 -4.99
CA THR A 7 -41.96 11.51 -5.83
C THR A 7 -40.49 11.69 -6.16
N PHE A 8 -39.65 10.77 -5.67
CA PHE A 8 -38.27 10.65 -6.13
C PHE A 8 -38.30 10.17 -7.59
N GLU A 9 -37.94 11.04 -8.51
CA GLU A 9 -37.58 10.62 -9.85
C GLU A 9 -36.25 9.83 -9.79
N PRO A 10 -36.12 8.69 -10.48
CA PRO A 10 -34.85 7.97 -10.54
C PRO A 10 -33.82 8.83 -11.27
N VAL A 11 -32.72 9.09 -10.57
CA VAL A 11 -31.54 9.74 -11.14
C VAL A 11 -31.15 9.00 -12.42
N THR A 12 -31.23 9.69 -13.53
CA THR A 12 -30.82 9.24 -14.85
C THR A 12 -29.39 8.71 -14.76
N ILE A 13 -29.21 7.43 -15.09
CA ILE A 13 -27.92 6.75 -15.18
C ILE A 13 -27.02 7.62 -16.07
N ALA A 14 -26.02 8.23 -15.48
CA ALA A 14 -24.96 8.92 -16.20
C ALA A 14 -24.38 7.92 -17.20
N LYS A 15 -24.36 8.28 -18.48
CA LYS A 15 -23.70 7.52 -19.55
C LYS A 15 -22.30 7.18 -19.06
N THR A 16 -22.05 5.92 -18.70
CA THR A 16 -20.75 5.42 -18.31
C THR A 16 -19.78 5.72 -19.45
N MET A 17 -18.85 6.63 -19.21
CA MET A 17 -17.76 6.87 -20.16
C MET A 17 -16.96 5.57 -20.29
N SER A 18 -16.66 5.16 -21.50
CA SER A 18 -15.84 3.97 -21.75
C SER A 18 -14.45 4.19 -21.11
N ASN A 19 -14.00 3.22 -20.32
CA ASN A 19 -12.66 3.22 -19.68
C ASN A 19 -11.59 2.57 -20.56
N TYR A 20 -11.75 2.61 -21.89
CA TYR A 20 -10.79 2.06 -22.86
C TYR A 20 -10.69 2.95 -24.11
N GLY A 21 -9.55 2.84 -24.79
CA GLY A 21 -9.29 3.59 -26.01
C GLY A 21 -10.04 3.06 -27.22
N TRP A 22 -10.00 1.75 -27.46
CA TRP A 22 -10.72 1.06 -28.55
C TRP A 22 -11.04 -0.38 -28.15
N MET A 23 -12.20 -0.89 -28.58
CA MET A 23 -12.59 -2.28 -28.36
C MET A 23 -13.31 -2.84 -29.59
N GLY A 24 -12.97 -4.08 -29.95
CA GLY A 24 -13.61 -4.84 -31.05
C GLY A 24 -12.94 -6.19 -31.21
N SER A 25 -13.52 -7.04 -32.05
CA SER A 25 -12.92 -8.32 -32.44
C SER A 25 -11.65 -8.11 -33.28
N ILE A 26 -10.79 -9.12 -33.37
CA ILE A 26 -9.64 -9.13 -34.29
C ILE A 26 -10.13 -8.90 -35.73
N ALA A 27 -11.27 -9.49 -36.15
CA ALA A 27 -11.86 -9.27 -37.47
C ALA A 27 -12.21 -7.80 -37.69
N GLU A 28 -12.86 -7.15 -36.74
CA GLU A 28 -13.21 -5.72 -36.82
C GLU A 28 -11.97 -4.84 -36.85
N PHE A 29 -10.94 -5.15 -36.03
CA PHE A 29 -9.68 -4.43 -36.05
C PHE A 29 -8.97 -4.49 -37.40
N LEU A 30 -8.99 -5.64 -38.07
CA LEU A 30 -8.38 -5.82 -39.41
C LEU A 30 -9.14 -5.08 -40.51
N THR A 31 -10.46 -4.94 -40.38
CA THR A 31 -11.32 -4.23 -41.34
C THR A 31 -11.39 -2.72 -41.11
N CYS A 32 -11.17 -2.26 -39.89
CA CYS A 32 -11.09 -0.84 -39.57
C CYS A 32 -9.82 -0.22 -40.20
N SER A 33 -9.92 0.96 -40.81
CA SER A 33 -8.72 1.64 -41.33
C SER A 33 -7.74 2.01 -40.19
N PRO A 34 -6.42 2.02 -40.45
CA PRO A 34 -5.45 2.47 -39.43
C PRO A 34 -5.72 3.89 -38.95
N GLU A 35 -6.18 4.77 -39.84
CA GLU A 35 -6.51 6.16 -39.56
C GLU A 35 -7.71 6.28 -38.64
N ASP A 36 -8.81 5.57 -38.92
CA ASP A 36 -10.04 5.60 -38.10
C ASP A 36 -9.81 5.00 -36.73
N TRP A 37 -9.04 3.91 -36.64
CA TRP A 37 -8.65 3.30 -35.39
C TRP A 37 -7.82 4.27 -34.53
N LEU A 38 -6.80 4.92 -35.11
CA LEU A 38 -5.96 5.88 -34.41
C LEU A 38 -6.75 7.12 -33.94
N GLU A 39 -7.66 7.62 -34.78
CA GLU A 39 -8.52 8.76 -34.44
C GLU A 39 -9.48 8.43 -33.29
N THR A 40 -9.99 7.20 -33.25
CA THR A 40 -10.82 6.70 -32.16
C THR A 40 -10.02 6.67 -30.86
N LEU A 41 -8.78 6.14 -30.87
CA LEU A 41 -7.89 6.14 -29.71
C LEU A 41 -7.63 7.56 -29.20
N LYS A 42 -7.29 8.50 -30.08
CA LYS A 42 -7.04 9.91 -29.72
C LYS A 42 -8.27 10.55 -29.07
N THR A 43 -9.43 10.34 -29.69
CA THR A 43 -10.70 10.91 -29.22
C THR A 43 -11.06 10.40 -27.83
N ASN A 44 -10.96 9.10 -27.61
CA ASN A 44 -11.29 8.49 -26.32
C ASN A 44 -10.25 8.84 -25.27
N TYR A 45 -8.96 8.87 -25.60
CA TYR A 45 -7.91 9.36 -24.72
C TYR A 45 -8.19 10.80 -24.25
N GLN A 46 -8.57 11.70 -25.18
CA GLN A 46 -8.88 13.07 -24.82
C GLN A 46 -10.14 13.18 -23.92
N LYS A 47 -11.12 12.30 -24.10
CA LYS A 47 -12.31 12.25 -23.21
C LYS A 47 -11.95 11.76 -21.81
N LEU A 48 -11.09 10.73 -21.70
CA LEU A 48 -10.69 10.15 -20.41
C LEU A 48 -9.80 11.09 -19.59
N TYR A 49 -8.82 11.72 -20.24
CA TYR A 49 -7.78 12.48 -19.53
C TYR A 49 -7.91 14.00 -19.67
N HIS A 50 -8.92 14.48 -20.39
CA HIS A 50 -9.12 15.92 -20.67
C HIS A 50 -7.90 16.63 -21.25
N GLN A 51 -7.00 15.86 -21.90
CA GLN A 51 -5.78 16.35 -22.54
C GLN A 51 -5.52 15.59 -23.84
N LYS A 52 -4.81 16.23 -24.76
CA LYS A 52 -4.41 15.58 -26.02
C LYS A 52 -3.29 14.58 -25.78
N SER A 53 -3.31 13.45 -26.49
CA SER A 53 -2.21 12.49 -26.51
C SER A 53 -0.92 13.12 -27.03
N ALA A 54 0.21 12.84 -26.37
CA ALA A 54 1.53 13.28 -26.82
C ALA A 54 1.92 12.61 -28.16
N GLY A 55 2.77 13.27 -28.95
CA GLY A 55 3.24 12.70 -30.22
C GLY A 55 4.02 11.38 -30.06
N THR A 56 4.67 11.16 -28.92
CA THR A 56 5.31 9.89 -28.53
C THR A 56 4.29 8.77 -28.35
N GLN A 57 3.19 9.03 -27.66
CA GLN A 57 2.09 8.10 -27.45
C GLN A 57 1.44 7.69 -28.78
N GLN A 58 1.19 8.67 -29.66
CA GLN A 58 0.60 8.39 -30.98
C GLN A 58 1.51 7.50 -31.84
N ARG A 59 2.82 7.72 -31.81
CA ARG A 59 3.80 6.86 -32.52
C ARG A 59 3.83 5.44 -31.93
N ALA A 60 3.71 5.30 -30.62
CA ALA A 60 3.63 3.99 -29.98
C ALA A 60 2.37 3.23 -30.43
N TRP A 61 1.22 3.90 -30.50
CA TRP A 61 -0.01 3.29 -31.02
C TRP A 61 0.13 2.86 -32.48
N GLN A 62 0.71 3.70 -33.35
CA GLN A 62 0.93 3.36 -34.74
C GLN A 62 1.81 2.12 -34.90
N ASP A 63 2.95 2.08 -34.18
CA ASP A 63 3.87 0.94 -34.20
C ASP A 63 3.17 -0.36 -33.74
N CYS A 64 2.43 -0.29 -32.65
CA CYS A 64 1.64 -1.40 -32.12
C CYS A 64 0.58 -1.87 -33.15
N GLY A 65 -0.17 -0.93 -33.73
CA GLY A 65 -1.21 -1.23 -34.72
C GLY A 65 -0.67 -1.88 -35.98
N GLU A 66 0.47 -1.42 -36.51
CA GLU A 66 1.13 -2.01 -37.68
C GLU A 66 1.60 -3.45 -37.38
N ILE A 67 2.25 -3.69 -36.28
CA ILE A 67 2.69 -5.02 -35.84
C ILE A 67 1.50 -5.97 -35.75
N LEU A 68 0.45 -5.57 -35.02
CA LEU A 68 -0.72 -6.42 -34.79
C LEU A 68 -1.48 -6.72 -36.10
N ARG A 69 -1.65 -5.74 -36.97
CA ARG A 69 -2.28 -5.98 -38.28
C ARG A 69 -1.48 -6.98 -39.13
N SER A 70 -0.16 -6.85 -39.15
CA SER A 70 0.72 -7.80 -39.84
C SER A 70 0.59 -9.20 -39.26
N GLN A 71 0.62 -9.34 -37.94
CA GLN A 71 0.57 -10.64 -37.27
C GLN A 71 -0.83 -11.29 -37.36
N PHE A 72 -1.89 -10.51 -37.22
CA PHE A 72 -3.26 -11.02 -37.22
C PHE A 72 -3.84 -11.27 -38.61
N SER A 73 -3.15 -10.89 -39.68
CA SER A 73 -3.63 -11.13 -41.06
C SER A 73 -3.97 -12.61 -41.33
N SER A 74 -3.18 -13.54 -40.80
CA SER A 74 -3.30 -14.98 -40.97
C SER A 74 -3.90 -15.72 -39.74
N ILE A 75 -4.23 -15.01 -38.64
CA ILE A 75 -4.70 -15.64 -37.40
C ILE A 75 -6.07 -16.32 -37.58
N THR A 76 -6.26 -17.47 -36.93
CA THR A 76 -7.51 -18.24 -36.99
C THR A 76 -8.56 -17.78 -36.01
N CYS A 77 -8.15 -17.30 -34.82
CA CYS A 77 -9.03 -16.87 -33.74
C CYS A 77 -9.55 -15.42 -33.88
N LYS A 78 -10.13 -15.09 -35.07
CA LYS A 78 -10.58 -13.74 -35.41
C LYS A 78 -11.74 -13.20 -34.58
N SER A 79 -12.44 -14.06 -33.84
CA SER A 79 -13.52 -13.67 -32.93
C SER A 79 -13.04 -13.15 -31.58
N TRP A 80 -11.75 -13.32 -31.23
CA TRP A 80 -11.23 -12.82 -29.95
C TRP A 80 -11.29 -11.30 -29.92
N THR A 81 -11.52 -10.76 -28.71
CA THR A 81 -11.71 -9.33 -28.50
C THR A 81 -10.41 -8.66 -28.10
N LEU A 82 -10.12 -7.54 -28.74
CA LEU A 82 -9.03 -6.62 -28.44
C LEU A 82 -9.58 -5.41 -27.67
N ILE A 83 -8.94 -5.03 -26.57
CA ILE A 83 -9.27 -3.85 -25.78
C ILE A 83 -7.98 -3.05 -25.60
N PHE A 84 -7.84 -1.94 -26.33
CA PHE A 84 -6.67 -1.08 -26.28
C PHE A 84 -6.81 -0.02 -25.19
N GLU A 85 -5.71 0.27 -24.50
CA GLU A 85 -5.63 1.33 -23.49
C GLU A 85 -6.74 1.20 -22.43
N TYR A 86 -6.92 0.00 -21.88
CA TYR A 86 -7.89 -0.23 -20.81
C TYR A 86 -7.42 0.42 -19.52
N GLU A 87 -8.07 1.48 -19.10
CA GLU A 87 -7.75 2.15 -17.83
C GLU A 87 -8.25 1.34 -16.63
N LEU A 88 -7.36 1.02 -15.72
CA LEU A 88 -7.71 0.43 -14.44
C LEU A 88 -8.41 1.49 -13.56
N PRO A 89 -9.70 1.33 -13.25
CA PRO A 89 -10.48 2.38 -12.63
C PRO A 89 -9.93 2.82 -11.26
N GLY A 90 -9.68 4.12 -11.10
CA GLY A 90 -9.20 4.70 -9.84
C GLY A 90 -7.69 4.50 -9.56
N GLU A 91 -6.92 4.07 -10.56
CA GLU A 91 -5.48 3.81 -10.46
C GLU A 91 -4.60 4.91 -11.10
N GLY A 92 -5.11 6.13 -11.20
CA GLY A 92 -4.32 7.29 -11.64
C GLY A 92 -3.81 7.23 -13.07
N GLY A 93 -4.57 6.61 -13.98
CA GLY A 93 -4.24 6.47 -15.40
C GLY A 93 -3.43 5.23 -15.75
N ARG A 94 -3.28 4.28 -14.83
CA ARG A 94 -2.64 2.97 -15.11
C ARG A 94 -3.47 2.19 -16.14
N ARG A 95 -2.82 1.73 -17.19
CA ARG A 95 -3.45 1.00 -18.27
C ARG A 95 -2.45 0.14 -19.03
N PRO A 96 -2.75 -1.13 -19.29
CA PRO A 96 -2.01 -1.92 -20.27
C PRO A 96 -2.28 -1.41 -21.68
N ASP A 97 -1.29 -1.55 -22.56
CA ASP A 97 -1.41 -1.17 -23.97
C ASP A 97 -2.55 -1.93 -24.67
N LEU A 98 -2.66 -3.24 -24.36
CA LEU A 98 -3.70 -4.10 -24.94
C LEU A 98 -4.10 -5.22 -23.99
N VAL A 99 -5.40 -5.46 -23.86
CA VAL A 99 -5.96 -6.67 -23.25
C VAL A 99 -6.66 -7.47 -24.34
N VAL A 100 -6.38 -8.78 -24.41
CA VAL A 100 -7.04 -9.71 -25.34
C VAL A 100 -7.90 -10.69 -24.55
N LEU A 101 -9.18 -10.79 -24.90
CA LEU A 101 -10.11 -11.77 -24.35
C LEU A 101 -10.33 -12.88 -25.38
N GLY A 102 -9.95 -14.10 -25.04
CA GLY A 102 -10.12 -15.25 -25.94
C GLY A 102 -9.84 -16.59 -25.26
N SER A 103 -10.48 -17.64 -25.71
CA SER A 103 -10.41 -18.98 -25.11
C SER A 103 -10.67 -19.01 -23.60
N GLY A 104 -11.51 -18.10 -23.09
CA GLY A 104 -11.80 -17.97 -21.68
C GLY A 104 -10.63 -17.42 -20.84
N ARG A 105 -9.59 -16.86 -21.49
CA ARG A 105 -8.38 -16.28 -20.88
C ARG A 105 -8.35 -14.77 -21.06
N ILE A 106 -7.56 -14.12 -20.23
CA ILE A 106 -7.24 -12.70 -20.29
C ILE A 106 -5.74 -12.58 -20.53
N LEU A 107 -5.35 -11.98 -21.64
CA LEU A 107 -3.95 -11.79 -22.02
C LEU A 107 -3.64 -10.30 -21.97
N VAL A 108 -2.66 -9.92 -21.18
CA VAL A 108 -2.29 -8.53 -20.93
C VAL A 108 -0.99 -8.24 -21.65
N PHE A 109 -1.01 -7.34 -22.61
CA PHE A 109 0.15 -7.00 -23.45
C PHE A 109 0.69 -5.62 -23.09
N GLU A 110 2.01 -5.54 -23.08
CA GLU A 110 2.77 -4.29 -23.03
C GLU A 110 3.78 -4.28 -24.18
N PHE A 111 3.86 -3.17 -24.93
CA PHE A 111 4.73 -3.02 -26.09
C PHE A 111 5.84 -2.02 -25.78
N LYS A 112 7.09 -2.41 -26.01
CA LYS A 112 8.25 -1.53 -25.84
C LYS A 112 9.02 -1.39 -27.15
N GLN A 113 9.24 -0.15 -27.62
CA GLN A 113 9.92 0.14 -28.89
C GLN A 113 11.44 -0.10 -28.79
N ASN A 114 11.83 -1.26 -28.30
CA ASN A 114 13.21 -1.66 -28.02
C ASN A 114 13.52 -3.04 -28.63
N THR A 115 14.83 -3.35 -28.73
CA THR A 115 15.34 -4.68 -29.12
C THR A 115 15.47 -5.63 -27.91
N SER A 116 15.42 -5.09 -26.70
CA SER A 116 15.60 -5.79 -25.41
C SER A 116 14.61 -5.20 -24.40
N PHE A 117 14.53 -5.80 -23.22
CA PHE A 117 13.64 -5.40 -22.15
C PHE A 117 14.43 -5.21 -20.84
N SER A 118 13.83 -4.51 -19.88
CA SER A 118 14.34 -4.32 -18.52
C SER A 118 13.47 -5.03 -17.48
N ASN A 119 13.98 -5.17 -16.25
CA ASN A 119 13.18 -5.64 -15.12
C ASN A 119 11.92 -4.77 -14.93
N ALA A 120 12.06 -3.44 -15.08
CA ALA A 120 10.93 -2.52 -14.97
C ALA A 120 9.81 -2.81 -15.97
N ASP A 121 10.15 -3.15 -17.21
CA ASP A 121 9.17 -3.51 -18.26
C ASP A 121 8.43 -4.81 -17.91
N CYS A 122 9.15 -5.82 -17.43
CA CYS A 122 8.56 -7.10 -16.99
C CYS A 122 7.63 -6.89 -15.79
N ASP A 123 8.12 -6.20 -14.76
CA ASP A 123 7.38 -6.00 -13.53
C ASP A 123 6.15 -5.10 -13.74
N GLN A 124 6.20 -4.19 -14.72
CA GLN A 124 5.06 -3.36 -15.10
C GLN A 124 3.91 -4.21 -15.64
N VAL A 125 4.17 -5.06 -16.64
CA VAL A 125 3.12 -5.90 -17.24
C VAL A 125 2.65 -7.01 -16.28
N ALA A 126 3.55 -7.56 -15.48
CA ALA A 126 3.21 -8.51 -14.42
C ALA A 126 2.26 -7.88 -13.39
N ALA A 127 2.49 -6.63 -13.00
CA ALA A 127 1.62 -5.92 -12.08
C ALA A 127 0.22 -5.70 -12.68
N TYR A 128 0.09 -5.36 -13.95
CA TYR A 128 -1.23 -5.24 -14.61
C TYR A 128 -1.99 -6.57 -14.61
N ALA A 129 -1.33 -7.66 -14.97
CA ALA A 129 -1.96 -8.98 -15.01
C ALA A 129 -2.42 -9.42 -13.61
N ARG A 130 -1.56 -9.23 -12.60
CA ARG A 130 -1.87 -9.51 -11.20
C ARG A 130 -3.06 -8.69 -10.69
N ASP A 131 -3.06 -7.38 -10.96
CA ASP A 131 -4.12 -6.49 -10.47
C ASP A 131 -5.47 -6.81 -11.13
N LEU A 132 -5.47 -7.20 -12.41
CA LEU A 132 -6.68 -7.71 -13.07
C LEU A 132 -7.14 -9.04 -12.46
N SER A 133 -6.23 -9.96 -12.17
CA SER A 133 -6.57 -11.22 -11.52
C SER A 133 -7.15 -11.03 -10.11
N GLU A 134 -6.59 -10.10 -9.33
CA GLU A 134 -6.92 -9.92 -7.92
C GLU A 134 -8.11 -8.99 -7.68
N TYR A 135 -8.23 -7.93 -8.46
CA TYR A 135 -9.16 -6.84 -8.19
C TYR A 135 -10.30 -6.71 -9.20
N HIS A 136 -10.18 -7.32 -10.40
CA HIS A 136 -11.21 -7.26 -11.42
C HIS A 136 -12.14 -8.45 -11.31
N GLN A 137 -13.42 -8.22 -11.01
CA GLN A 137 -14.38 -9.27 -10.68
C GLN A 137 -14.53 -10.34 -11.78
N ALA A 138 -14.62 -9.94 -13.04
CA ALA A 138 -14.78 -10.88 -14.16
C ALA A 138 -13.46 -11.61 -14.51
N SER A 139 -12.34 -11.22 -13.95
CA SER A 139 -11.02 -11.83 -14.17
C SER A 139 -10.59 -12.78 -13.03
N ALA A 140 -11.19 -12.67 -11.85
CA ALA A 140 -10.70 -13.29 -10.60
C ALA A 140 -10.59 -14.83 -10.63
N GLU A 141 -11.38 -15.51 -11.47
CA GLU A 141 -11.38 -16.99 -11.57
C GLU A 141 -10.87 -17.46 -12.93
N ARG A 142 -10.19 -16.60 -13.66
CA ARG A 142 -9.75 -16.88 -15.02
C ARG A 142 -8.22 -16.80 -15.14
N PRO A 143 -7.62 -17.57 -16.04
CA PRO A 143 -6.20 -17.43 -16.30
C PRO A 143 -5.89 -16.04 -16.89
N VAL A 144 -5.08 -15.26 -16.18
CA VAL A 144 -4.54 -13.98 -16.64
C VAL A 144 -3.06 -14.15 -16.94
N THR A 145 -2.62 -13.76 -18.12
CA THR A 145 -1.23 -13.95 -18.57
C THR A 145 -0.62 -12.60 -18.96
N ALA A 146 0.55 -12.29 -18.39
CA ALA A 146 1.34 -11.13 -18.75
C ALA A 146 2.22 -11.41 -19.97
N ILE A 147 2.21 -10.51 -20.95
CA ILE A 147 2.95 -10.65 -22.22
C ILE A 147 3.67 -9.35 -22.52
N LEU A 148 4.98 -9.40 -22.65
CA LEU A 148 5.82 -8.27 -23.03
C LEU A 148 6.33 -8.44 -24.47
N ILE A 149 6.18 -7.40 -25.29
CA ILE A 149 6.60 -7.37 -26.69
C ILE A 149 7.65 -6.29 -26.91
N PRO A 150 8.95 -6.61 -26.88
CA PRO A 150 9.97 -5.71 -27.40
C PRO A 150 9.84 -5.63 -28.93
N THR A 151 9.26 -4.54 -29.47
CA THR A 151 8.80 -4.46 -30.88
C THR A 151 9.90 -4.54 -31.92
N ARG A 152 11.15 -4.36 -31.52
CA ARG A 152 12.35 -4.46 -32.39
C ARG A 152 13.17 -5.73 -32.12
N SER A 153 12.66 -6.65 -31.30
CA SER A 153 13.33 -7.92 -30.99
C SER A 153 13.09 -8.94 -32.10
N THR A 154 14.13 -9.71 -32.42
CA THR A 154 14.07 -10.89 -33.30
C THR A 154 14.41 -12.18 -32.56
N ARG A 155 14.48 -12.12 -31.22
CA ARG A 155 14.93 -13.23 -30.37
C ARG A 155 13.81 -14.24 -30.16
N GLU A 156 14.21 -15.46 -29.77
CA GLU A 156 13.29 -16.50 -29.33
C GLU A 156 12.54 -16.11 -28.06
N ASN A 157 11.38 -16.74 -27.85
CA ASN A 157 10.56 -16.57 -26.66
C ASN A 157 11.32 -16.96 -25.42
N ILE A 158 11.13 -16.19 -24.35
CA ILE A 158 11.62 -16.51 -23.02
C ILE A 158 10.52 -16.23 -21.98
N ILE A 159 10.63 -16.87 -20.85
CA ILE A 159 9.79 -16.59 -19.68
C ILE A 159 10.68 -15.97 -18.62
N CYS A 160 10.29 -14.82 -18.12
CA CYS A 160 10.95 -14.11 -17.03
C CYS A 160 9.92 -13.78 -15.95
N ASN A 161 10.08 -14.31 -14.75
CA ASN A 161 9.15 -14.06 -13.62
C ASN A 161 7.68 -14.20 -14.03
N GLU A 162 7.31 -15.31 -14.69
CA GLU A 162 5.95 -15.61 -15.20
C GLU A 162 5.48 -14.73 -16.38
N VAL A 163 6.27 -13.74 -16.81
CA VAL A 163 5.98 -12.92 -17.99
C VAL A 163 6.43 -13.63 -19.27
N GLN A 164 5.54 -13.76 -20.23
CA GLN A 164 5.86 -14.24 -21.57
C GLN A 164 6.50 -13.11 -22.38
N ILE A 165 7.75 -13.26 -22.78
CA ILE A 165 8.43 -12.27 -23.60
C ILE A 165 8.51 -12.80 -25.01
N LEU A 166 7.75 -12.17 -25.93
CA LEU A 166 7.61 -12.61 -27.30
C LEU A 166 8.20 -11.56 -28.24
N ASN A 167 8.87 -11.99 -29.29
CA ASN A 167 9.12 -11.08 -30.40
C ASN A 167 7.84 -10.93 -31.25
N PRO A 168 7.72 -9.88 -32.08
CA PRO A 168 6.51 -9.64 -32.88
C PRO A 168 6.03 -10.83 -33.72
N THR A 169 6.93 -11.59 -34.35
CA THR A 169 6.56 -12.71 -35.22
C THR A 169 6.00 -13.93 -34.50
N GLN A 170 6.10 -13.95 -33.18
CA GLN A 170 5.67 -15.06 -32.34
C GLN A 170 4.29 -14.83 -31.72
N ILE A 171 3.69 -13.65 -31.89
CA ILE A 171 2.37 -13.30 -31.32
C ILE A 171 1.31 -14.28 -31.84
N THR A 172 1.17 -14.43 -33.18
CA THR A 172 0.17 -15.33 -33.76
C THR A 172 0.38 -16.79 -33.38
N PRO A 173 1.58 -17.40 -33.56
CA PRO A 173 1.82 -18.78 -33.10
C PRO A 173 1.54 -19.00 -31.62
N TYR A 174 1.86 -18.04 -30.77
CA TYR A 174 1.57 -18.13 -29.34
C TYR A 174 0.07 -18.15 -29.06
N LEU A 175 -0.69 -17.20 -29.63
CA LEU A 175 -2.14 -17.14 -29.45
C LEU A 175 -2.85 -18.40 -29.94
N GLU A 176 -2.45 -18.92 -31.10
CA GLU A 176 -3.01 -20.14 -31.67
C GLU A 176 -2.65 -21.42 -30.91
N SER A 177 -1.58 -21.40 -30.13
CA SER A 177 -1.20 -22.51 -29.24
C SER A 177 -2.06 -22.61 -27.98
N LEU A 178 -2.84 -21.57 -27.65
CA LEU A 178 -3.63 -21.51 -26.42
C LEU A 178 -4.93 -22.31 -26.57
N ASN A 179 -5.05 -23.37 -25.77
CA ASN A 179 -6.29 -24.14 -25.69
C ASN A 179 -7.37 -23.41 -24.89
N ALA A 180 -8.63 -23.70 -25.18
CA ALA A 180 -9.74 -23.20 -24.38
C ALA A 180 -9.62 -23.63 -22.93
N ALA A 181 -9.60 -22.67 -22.02
CA ALA A 181 -9.46 -22.90 -20.58
C ALA A 181 -10.83 -22.93 -19.87
N GLN A 182 -11.74 -22.09 -20.35
CA GLN A 182 -13.07 -21.86 -19.78
C GLN A 182 -13.99 -21.33 -20.89
N PRO A 183 -15.31 -21.22 -20.63
CA PRO A 183 -16.24 -20.55 -21.56
C PRO A 183 -15.77 -19.14 -21.90
N GLU A 184 -16.07 -18.70 -23.13
CA GLU A 184 -15.73 -17.35 -23.60
C GLU A 184 -16.26 -16.25 -22.67
N ILE A 185 -15.56 -15.13 -22.66
CA ILE A 185 -15.88 -13.97 -21.85
C ILE A 185 -16.67 -12.99 -22.71
N ASP A 186 -17.86 -12.59 -22.25
CA ASP A 186 -18.57 -11.48 -22.87
C ASP A 186 -17.81 -10.16 -22.64
N PRO A 187 -17.33 -9.48 -23.72
CA PRO A 187 -16.49 -8.30 -23.59
C PRO A 187 -17.18 -7.14 -22.88
N GLN A 188 -18.48 -6.95 -23.09
CA GLN A 188 -19.24 -5.87 -22.47
C GLN A 188 -19.41 -6.11 -20.96
N THR A 189 -19.66 -7.34 -20.56
CA THR A 189 -19.70 -7.73 -19.15
C THR A 189 -18.33 -7.55 -18.51
N TRP A 190 -17.24 -7.88 -19.22
CA TRP A 190 -15.89 -7.74 -18.69
C TRP A 190 -15.51 -6.26 -18.47
N VAL A 191 -15.65 -5.38 -19.46
CA VAL A 191 -15.27 -3.96 -19.32
C VAL A 191 -16.13 -3.19 -18.32
N ASN A 192 -17.37 -3.65 -18.07
CA ASN A 192 -18.27 -3.05 -17.08
C ASN A 192 -18.20 -3.73 -15.71
N SER A 193 -17.34 -4.71 -15.55
CA SER A 193 -17.15 -5.42 -14.29
C SER A 193 -16.47 -4.55 -13.25
N THR A 194 -16.76 -4.81 -11.97
CA THR A 194 -16.18 -4.06 -10.86
C THR A 194 -14.67 -4.29 -10.78
N TYR A 195 -13.92 -3.21 -10.72
CA TYR A 195 -12.50 -3.19 -10.38
C TYR A 195 -12.34 -2.48 -9.04
N ALA A 196 -11.86 -3.18 -8.02
CA ALA A 196 -11.84 -2.69 -6.65
C ALA A 196 -10.48 -2.93 -5.96
N PRO A 197 -9.44 -2.14 -6.32
CA PRO A 197 -8.13 -2.22 -5.69
C PRO A 197 -8.19 -1.68 -4.26
N LEU A 198 -7.24 -2.13 -3.43
CA LEU A 198 -7.07 -1.62 -2.07
C LEU A 198 -6.47 -0.21 -2.09
N PRO A 199 -7.20 0.82 -1.66
CA PRO A 199 -6.64 2.14 -1.54
C PRO A 199 -5.57 2.18 -0.43
N THR A 200 -4.59 3.06 -0.57
CA THR A 200 -3.74 3.43 0.57
C THR A 200 -4.60 4.12 1.64
N VAL A 201 -4.13 4.12 2.90
CA VAL A 201 -4.80 4.85 3.99
C VAL A 201 -5.05 6.32 3.61
N VAL A 202 -4.13 6.93 2.86
CA VAL A 202 -4.23 8.33 2.41
C VAL A 202 -5.26 8.50 1.30
N GLN A 203 -5.30 7.60 0.32
CA GLN A 203 -6.32 7.61 -0.75
C GLN A 203 -7.71 7.38 -0.17
N ALA A 204 -7.83 6.43 0.76
CA ALA A 204 -9.08 6.18 1.48
C ALA A 204 -9.54 7.42 2.26
N ALA A 205 -8.64 8.05 3.03
CA ALA A 205 -8.95 9.28 3.76
C ALA A 205 -9.42 10.41 2.84
N ARG A 206 -8.80 10.60 1.68
CA ARG A 206 -9.25 11.60 0.69
C ARG A 206 -10.65 11.31 0.17
N ARG A 207 -10.94 10.07 -0.26
CA ARG A 207 -12.27 9.68 -0.74
C ARG A 207 -13.34 9.88 0.31
N ILE A 208 -13.07 9.42 1.54
CA ILE A 208 -13.94 9.63 2.69
C ILE A 208 -14.24 11.14 2.86
N PHE A 209 -13.21 11.98 2.83
CA PHE A 209 -13.38 13.44 3.02
C PHE A 209 -14.13 14.11 1.86
N GLN A 210 -14.03 13.59 0.64
CA GLN A 210 -14.73 14.06 -0.54
C GLN A 210 -16.16 13.52 -0.65
N GLN A 211 -16.62 12.75 0.34
CA GLN A 211 -17.91 12.04 0.35
C GLN A 211 -18.04 11.04 -0.83
N GLU A 212 -16.91 10.59 -1.35
CA GLU A 212 -16.89 9.54 -2.35
C GLU A 212 -16.99 8.17 -1.68
N PRO A 213 -17.78 7.22 -2.22
CA PRO A 213 -17.84 5.88 -1.69
C PRO A 213 -16.45 5.24 -1.77
N LEU A 214 -16.03 4.59 -0.68
CA LEU A 214 -14.88 3.71 -0.76
C LEU A 214 -15.18 2.58 -1.74
N PRO A 215 -14.21 2.13 -2.55
CA PRO A 215 -14.40 0.96 -3.39
C PRO A 215 -14.97 -0.17 -2.54
N GLN A 216 -16.01 -0.85 -3.03
CA GLN A 216 -16.50 -2.07 -2.40
C GLN A 216 -15.42 -3.14 -2.55
N ILE A 217 -14.48 -3.13 -1.64
CA ILE A 217 -13.34 -4.03 -1.66
C ILE A 217 -13.89 -5.41 -1.36
N ARG A 218 -13.87 -6.32 -2.31
CA ARG A 218 -14.30 -7.72 -2.16
C ARG A 218 -13.69 -8.36 -0.90
N ARG A 219 -12.44 -7.99 -0.58
CA ARG A 219 -11.72 -8.43 0.63
C ARG A 219 -12.10 -7.66 1.89
N ALA A 220 -12.53 -6.41 1.80
CA ALA A 220 -13.08 -5.71 2.96
C ALA A 220 -14.40 -6.34 3.41
N GLN A 221 -15.23 -6.80 2.46
CA GLN A 221 -16.40 -7.61 2.75
C GLN A 221 -16.00 -8.96 3.36
N SER A 222 -15.01 -9.65 2.80
CA SER A 222 -14.50 -10.91 3.37
C SER A 222 -13.76 -10.72 4.71
N ALA A 223 -13.25 -9.53 4.99
CA ALA A 223 -12.63 -9.18 6.28
C ALA A 223 -13.64 -8.66 7.32
N GLY A 224 -14.95 -8.57 6.98
CA GLY A 224 -16.00 -8.15 7.91
C GLY A 224 -15.98 -6.66 8.28
N ILE A 225 -15.31 -5.79 7.49
CA ILE A 225 -15.23 -4.34 7.79
C ILE A 225 -16.60 -3.66 7.79
N PRO A 226 -17.49 -3.88 6.81
CA PRO A 226 -18.82 -3.29 6.84
C PRO A 226 -19.60 -3.64 8.11
N GLU A 227 -19.56 -4.90 8.53
CA GLU A 227 -20.25 -5.40 9.72
C GLU A 227 -19.67 -4.79 11.01
N ILE A 228 -18.36 -4.51 11.04
CA ILE A 228 -17.71 -3.80 12.15
C ILE A 228 -18.20 -2.36 12.21
N LEU A 229 -18.27 -1.67 11.08
CA LEU A 229 -18.75 -0.29 11.02
C LEU A 229 -20.22 -0.18 11.45
N GLU A 230 -21.08 -1.07 10.97
CA GLU A 230 -22.47 -1.16 11.43
C GLU A 230 -22.59 -1.47 12.93
N PHE A 231 -21.72 -2.32 13.46
CA PHE A 231 -21.64 -2.58 14.88
C PHE A 231 -21.24 -1.31 15.67
N LEU A 232 -20.23 -0.58 15.21
CA LEU A 232 -19.77 0.65 15.84
C LEU A 232 -20.84 1.74 15.82
N ASP A 233 -21.56 1.90 14.71
CA ASP A 233 -22.66 2.87 14.58
C ASP A 233 -23.80 2.56 15.56
N ARG A 234 -24.21 1.30 15.66
CA ARG A 234 -25.22 0.85 16.64
C ARG A 234 -24.73 1.09 18.07
N LEU A 235 -23.46 0.87 18.33
CA LEU A 235 -22.86 1.08 19.65
C LEU A 235 -22.86 2.55 20.06
N VAL A 236 -22.60 3.47 19.13
CA VAL A 236 -22.66 4.91 19.37
C VAL A 236 -24.10 5.34 19.71
N GLN A 237 -25.09 4.83 18.98
CA GLN A 237 -26.50 5.10 19.28
C GLN A 237 -26.87 4.59 20.69
N GLN A 238 -26.50 3.34 21.02
CA GLN A 238 -26.75 2.77 22.34
C GLN A 238 -26.05 3.60 23.45
N ALA A 239 -24.79 3.99 23.27
CA ALA A 239 -24.04 4.80 24.21
C ALA A 239 -24.71 6.13 24.50
N SER A 240 -25.18 6.81 23.44
CA SER A 240 -25.90 8.09 23.52
C SER A 240 -27.25 7.96 24.24
N GLU A 241 -28.02 6.94 23.91
CA GLU A 241 -29.36 6.72 24.51
C GLU A 241 -29.29 6.34 25.99
N LYS A 242 -28.38 5.41 26.33
CA LYS A 242 -28.26 4.88 27.70
C LYS A 242 -27.29 5.64 28.59
N LYS A 243 -26.56 6.62 28.02
CA LYS A 243 -25.51 7.38 28.72
C LYS A 243 -24.41 6.47 29.26
N GLU A 244 -23.96 5.54 28.45
CA GLU A 244 -22.94 4.55 28.78
C GLU A 244 -21.58 4.92 28.18
N ARG A 245 -20.49 4.38 28.78
CA ARG A 245 -19.12 4.47 28.25
C ARG A 245 -18.70 3.12 27.68
N HIS A 246 -18.22 3.14 26.45
CA HIS A 246 -17.82 1.93 25.74
C HIS A 246 -16.36 2.01 25.33
N LEU A 247 -15.60 0.95 25.66
CA LEU A 247 -14.26 0.70 25.14
C LEU A 247 -14.34 -0.43 24.12
N VAL A 248 -13.92 -0.17 22.90
CA VAL A 248 -13.85 -1.17 21.83
C VAL A 248 -12.38 -1.42 21.50
N LEU A 249 -11.92 -2.66 21.63
CA LEU A 249 -10.58 -3.09 21.25
C LEU A 249 -10.67 -3.81 19.90
N LEU A 250 -10.23 -3.15 18.83
CA LEU A 250 -10.14 -3.74 17.50
C LEU A 250 -8.70 -4.19 17.26
N THR A 251 -8.50 -5.49 17.24
CA THR A 251 -7.18 -6.11 16.99
C THR A 251 -7.03 -6.58 15.57
N GLY A 252 -5.86 -7.05 15.22
CA GLY A 252 -5.61 -7.71 13.94
C GLY A 252 -4.19 -7.55 13.45
N VAL A 253 -3.87 -8.39 12.46
CA VAL A 253 -2.56 -8.45 11.81
C VAL A 253 -2.16 -7.14 11.11
N PRO A 254 -0.87 -6.89 10.86
CA PRO A 254 -0.44 -5.75 10.07
C PRO A 254 -1.12 -5.72 8.70
N GLY A 255 -1.66 -4.56 8.30
CA GLY A 255 -2.34 -4.43 7.01
C GLY A 255 -3.79 -4.90 6.96
N SER A 256 -4.39 -5.32 8.09
CA SER A 256 -5.80 -5.78 8.12
C SER A 256 -6.85 -4.66 7.95
N GLY A 257 -6.44 -3.40 7.85
CA GLY A 257 -7.36 -2.28 7.63
C GLY A 257 -7.83 -1.55 8.90
N LYS A 258 -7.25 -1.84 10.08
CA LYS A 258 -7.62 -1.17 11.34
C LYS A 258 -7.68 0.35 11.24
N THR A 259 -6.61 0.96 10.74
CA THR A 259 -6.54 2.42 10.55
C THR A 259 -7.63 2.93 9.60
N LEU A 260 -7.97 2.16 8.56
CA LEU A 260 -9.05 2.47 7.63
C LEU A 260 -10.41 2.46 8.34
N VAL A 261 -10.70 1.42 9.13
CA VAL A 261 -11.92 1.33 9.95
C VAL A 261 -12.02 2.55 10.88
N GLY A 262 -10.95 2.90 11.59
CA GLY A 262 -10.94 4.05 12.50
C GLY A 262 -11.18 5.38 11.80
N LEU A 263 -10.59 5.63 10.64
CA LEU A 263 -10.80 6.84 9.86
C LEU A 263 -12.23 6.90 9.30
N GLN A 264 -12.74 5.81 8.78
CA GLN A 264 -14.09 5.73 8.24
C GLN A 264 -15.14 5.94 9.34
N PHE A 265 -14.95 5.33 10.50
CA PHE A 265 -15.82 5.49 11.66
C PHE A 265 -15.91 6.95 12.14
N VAL A 266 -14.74 7.63 12.30
CA VAL A 266 -14.71 9.06 12.70
C VAL A 266 -15.43 9.95 11.68
N TYR A 267 -15.39 9.58 10.41
CA TYR A 267 -15.98 10.39 9.37
C TYR A 267 -17.48 10.15 9.19
N GLN A 268 -17.94 8.90 9.34
CA GLN A 268 -19.35 8.53 9.11
C GLN A 268 -20.27 8.87 10.27
N THR A 269 -19.74 8.95 11.48
CA THR A 269 -20.57 9.24 12.67
C THR A 269 -21.15 10.66 12.63
N ASP A 270 -22.42 10.81 12.98
CA ASP A 270 -23.08 12.11 13.12
C ASP A 270 -22.68 12.86 14.41
N HIS A 271 -21.90 12.22 15.28
CA HIS A 271 -21.44 12.80 16.54
C HIS A 271 -20.05 13.43 16.41
N THR A 272 -19.67 14.26 17.39
CA THR A 272 -18.34 14.84 17.41
C THR A 272 -17.29 13.75 17.63
N ALA A 273 -16.37 13.63 16.69
CA ALA A 273 -15.39 12.54 16.65
C ALA A 273 -13.97 13.02 16.37
N ILE A 274 -12.98 12.25 16.84
CA ILE A 274 -11.56 12.53 16.61
C ILE A 274 -10.77 11.25 16.41
N PHE A 275 -9.84 11.28 15.45
CA PHE A 275 -8.84 10.25 15.22
C PHE A 275 -7.50 10.68 15.83
N LEU A 276 -7.01 9.92 16.79
CA LEU A 276 -5.75 10.15 17.50
C LEU A 276 -4.74 9.07 17.14
N SER A 277 -3.51 9.45 16.83
CA SER A 277 -2.43 8.47 16.61
C SER A 277 -1.12 8.97 17.20
N GLY A 278 -0.31 8.03 17.67
CA GLY A 278 1.09 8.26 18.06
C GLY A 278 2.03 8.37 16.86
N ASN A 279 1.54 8.03 15.66
CA ASN A 279 2.31 8.04 14.44
C ASN A 279 2.31 9.44 13.79
N ARG A 280 3.24 10.29 14.22
CA ARG A 280 3.34 11.67 13.75
C ARG A 280 3.50 11.83 12.23
N PRO A 281 4.34 11.04 11.51
CA PRO A 281 4.41 11.10 10.06
C PRO A 281 3.06 10.88 9.38
N LEU A 282 2.33 9.82 9.76
CA LEU A 282 1.01 9.52 9.22
C LEU A 282 0.02 10.67 9.48
N ILE A 283 -0.03 11.20 10.69
CA ILE A 283 -0.86 12.37 11.03
C ILE A 283 -0.55 13.56 10.14
N THR A 284 0.73 13.88 9.96
CA THR A 284 1.16 15.00 9.11
C THR A 284 0.73 14.81 7.65
N VAL A 285 0.88 13.61 7.11
CA VAL A 285 0.46 13.27 5.75
C VAL A 285 -1.06 13.35 5.61
N LEU A 286 -1.81 12.79 6.55
CA LEU A 286 -3.27 12.86 6.55
C LEU A 286 -3.77 14.30 6.64
N GLN A 287 -3.23 15.11 7.56
CA GLN A 287 -3.58 16.53 7.67
C GLN A 287 -3.27 17.32 6.40
N TYR A 288 -2.16 17.02 5.74
CA TYR A 288 -1.78 17.63 4.47
C TYR A 288 -2.75 17.21 3.35
N ALA A 289 -3.05 15.92 3.25
CA ALA A 289 -3.97 15.36 2.26
C ALA A 289 -5.40 15.90 2.39
N LEU A 290 -5.88 16.02 3.62
CA LEU A 290 -7.23 16.49 3.95
C LEU A 290 -7.33 18.01 4.01
N LYS A 291 -6.21 18.74 3.97
CA LYS A 291 -6.13 20.19 4.20
C LYS A 291 -6.85 20.62 5.49
N SER A 292 -6.89 19.73 6.48
CA SER A 292 -7.61 19.91 7.73
C SER A 292 -6.87 19.27 8.89
N LYS A 293 -6.93 19.90 10.06
CA LYS A 293 -6.42 19.39 11.34
C LYS A 293 -7.54 19.02 12.31
N ALA A 294 -8.79 19.13 11.88
CA ALA A 294 -9.93 18.97 12.78
C ALA A 294 -10.12 17.53 13.24
N PHE A 295 -10.11 16.58 12.31
CA PHE A 295 -10.44 15.18 12.56
C PHE A 295 -9.28 14.32 13.00
N VAL A 296 -8.04 14.73 12.69
CA VAL A 296 -6.84 13.89 12.90
C VAL A 296 -5.82 14.67 13.70
N ARG A 297 -5.43 14.16 14.88
CA ARG A 297 -4.48 14.84 15.78
C ARG A 297 -3.46 13.87 16.39
N GLU A 298 -2.31 14.41 16.76
CA GLU A 298 -1.32 13.66 17.57
C GLU A 298 -1.89 13.39 18.96
N ILE A 299 -1.84 12.15 19.42
CA ILE A 299 -2.26 11.73 20.77
C ILE A 299 -1.52 12.51 21.87
N ARG A 300 -0.25 12.86 21.63
CA ARG A 300 0.55 13.69 22.54
C ARG A 300 -0.14 15.01 22.88
N ASN A 301 -0.65 15.71 21.87
CA ASN A 301 -1.30 17.00 22.07
C ASN A 301 -2.61 16.85 22.86
N PHE A 302 -3.28 15.72 22.70
CA PHE A 302 -4.48 15.36 23.43
C PHE A 302 -4.18 15.14 24.93
N TYR A 303 -3.12 14.39 25.28
CA TYR A 303 -2.67 14.23 26.66
C TYR A 303 -2.26 15.55 27.30
N ILE A 304 -1.48 16.38 26.60
CA ILE A 304 -1.03 17.67 27.14
C ILE A 304 -2.23 18.59 27.39
N GLN A 305 -3.19 18.62 26.50
CA GLN A 305 -4.36 19.49 26.60
C GLN A 305 -5.31 19.04 27.71
N HIS A 306 -5.63 17.76 27.76
CA HIS A 306 -6.73 17.25 28.58
C HIS A 306 -6.26 16.63 29.90
N GLU A 307 -5.01 16.20 30.04
CA GLU A 307 -4.51 15.59 31.27
C GLU A 307 -3.43 16.45 31.97
N ALA A 308 -2.36 16.83 31.26
CA ALA A 308 -1.22 17.49 31.92
C ALA A 308 -1.49 18.96 32.31
N ARG A 309 -2.20 19.74 31.49
CA ARG A 309 -2.34 21.20 31.68
C ARG A 309 -3.67 21.67 32.23
N ARG A 310 -4.78 21.12 31.74
CA ARG A 310 -6.11 21.68 32.01
C ARG A 310 -7.08 20.72 32.68
N GLN A 311 -6.84 19.43 32.62
CA GLN A 311 -7.80 18.39 33.04
C GLN A 311 -9.24 18.64 32.55
N SER A 312 -9.33 19.15 31.33
CA SER A 312 -10.62 19.52 30.70
C SER A 312 -11.26 18.31 30.02
N ALA A 313 -12.58 18.32 29.98
CA ALA A 313 -13.33 17.37 29.17
C ALA A 313 -13.03 17.57 27.68
N PRO A 314 -12.90 16.51 26.88
CA PRO A 314 -12.90 16.60 25.43
C PRO A 314 -14.29 17.04 24.94
N ARG A 315 -14.34 17.63 23.76
CA ARG A 315 -15.62 17.95 23.09
C ARG A 315 -16.16 16.75 22.32
N GLU A 316 -15.24 15.85 21.99
CA GLU A 316 -15.48 14.68 21.17
C GLU A 316 -16.06 13.55 22.04
N GLN A 317 -17.17 12.98 21.59
CA GLN A 317 -17.82 11.84 22.23
C GLN A 317 -17.36 10.50 21.64
N VAL A 318 -16.88 10.54 20.38
CA VAL A 318 -16.28 9.38 19.70
C VAL A 318 -14.78 9.63 19.54
N ILE A 319 -13.98 8.77 20.16
CA ILE A 319 -12.52 8.89 20.16
C ILE A 319 -11.94 7.61 19.58
N VAL A 320 -11.15 7.73 18.52
CA VAL A 320 -10.38 6.63 17.94
C VAL A 320 -8.92 6.80 18.31
N PHE A 321 -8.34 5.77 18.89
CA PHE A 321 -6.93 5.73 19.25
C PHE A 321 -6.19 4.69 18.40
N ASP A 322 -5.48 5.15 17.40
CA ASP A 322 -4.69 4.32 16.49
C ASP A 322 -3.30 4.00 17.08
N GLU A 323 -2.79 2.80 16.77
CA GLU A 323 -1.54 2.26 17.34
C GLU A 323 -1.60 2.13 18.88
N ALA A 324 -2.75 1.74 19.39
CA ALA A 324 -3.01 1.69 20.83
C ALA A 324 -2.16 0.64 21.59
N GLN A 325 -1.50 -0.29 20.91
CA GLN A 325 -0.48 -1.18 21.46
C GLN A 325 0.80 -0.45 21.87
N ARG A 326 1.06 0.73 21.31
CA ARG A 326 2.19 1.61 21.71
C ARG A 326 1.87 2.43 22.95
N ALA A 327 0.99 1.91 23.78
CA ALA A 327 0.60 2.52 25.02
C ALA A 327 1.79 2.53 25.99
N TRP A 328 2.32 3.70 26.27
CA TRP A 328 3.45 3.89 27.15
C TRP A 328 3.08 3.64 28.61
N ASP A 329 4.01 3.04 29.33
CA ASP A 329 3.93 2.87 30.78
C ASP A 329 4.01 4.21 31.53
N ILE A 330 3.85 4.15 32.88
CA ILE A 330 3.86 5.33 33.74
C ILE A 330 5.18 6.08 33.63
N ASP A 331 6.31 5.38 33.63
CA ASP A 331 7.64 5.99 33.64
C ASP A 331 7.87 6.79 32.35
N ARG A 332 7.50 6.24 31.21
CA ARG A 332 7.63 6.88 29.91
C ARG A 332 6.69 8.07 29.76
N MET A 333 5.45 7.94 30.23
CA MET A 333 4.46 9.03 30.23
C MET A 333 4.90 10.18 31.14
N SER A 334 5.45 9.85 32.33
CA SER A 334 6.00 10.85 33.27
C SER A 334 7.21 11.58 32.67
N GLU A 335 8.18 10.84 32.12
CA GLU A 335 9.38 11.43 31.52
C GLU A 335 9.04 12.34 30.33
N LYS A 336 8.11 11.93 29.47
CA LYS A 336 7.81 12.61 28.20
C LYS A 336 6.78 13.72 28.32
N TYR A 337 5.77 13.54 29.16
CA TYR A 337 4.60 14.42 29.20
C TYR A 337 4.29 14.98 30.60
N GLY A 338 4.99 14.50 31.65
CA GLY A 338 4.69 14.84 33.05
C GLY A 338 3.37 14.24 33.52
N VAL A 339 2.87 13.18 32.86
CA VAL A 339 1.61 12.49 33.21
C VAL A 339 1.95 11.29 34.09
N GLN A 340 1.42 11.24 35.33
CA GLN A 340 1.67 10.21 36.33
C GLN A 340 0.73 8.99 36.16
N SER A 341 0.60 8.48 34.92
CA SER A 341 -0.20 7.29 34.62
C SER A 341 0.19 6.71 33.28
N SER A 342 -0.17 5.45 33.03
CA SER A 342 0.00 4.82 31.73
C SER A 342 -0.85 5.52 30.65
N ALA A 343 -0.51 5.33 29.39
CA ALA A 343 -1.25 5.90 28.28
C ALA A 343 -2.72 5.43 28.25
N PRO A 344 -3.06 4.13 28.43
CA PRO A 344 -4.44 3.69 28.54
C PRO A 344 -5.20 4.35 29.70
N SER A 345 -4.62 4.36 30.93
CA SER A 345 -5.26 5.00 32.07
C SER A 345 -5.51 6.49 31.85
N ALA A 346 -4.57 7.20 31.19
CA ALA A 346 -4.74 8.62 30.85
C ALA A 346 -5.90 8.85 29.87
N VAL A 347 -5.99 8.04 28.80
CA VAL A 347 -7.08 8.17 27.81
C VAL A 347 -8.43 7.85 28.45
N LEU A 348 -8.53 6.78 29.21
CA LEU A 348 -9.78 6.41 29.91
C LEU A 348 -10.25 7.55 30.82
N ARG A 349 -9.36 8.12 31.67
CA ARG A 349 -9.70 9.27 32.52
C ARG A 349 -10.13 10.52 31.75
N ILE A 350 -9.52 10.76 30.58
CA ILE A 350 -9.94 11.86 29.71
C ILE A 350 -11.35 11.59 29.19
N CYS A 351 -11.63 10.37 28.72
CA CYS A 351 -12.93 9.95 28.25
C CYS A 351 -14.02 9.99 29.34
N GLU A 352 -13.68 9.67 30.60
CA GLU A 352 -14.60 9.79 31.74
C GLU A 352 -15.10 11.21 32.00
N ARG A 353 -14.31 12.22 31.62
CA ARG A 353 -14.72 13.63 31.74
C ARG A 353 -15.66 14.07 30.61
N THR A 354 -15.86 13.25 29.57
CA THR A 354 -16.85 13.55 28.53
C THR A 354 -18.25 13.50 29.14
N PRO A 355 -19.09 14.53 28.93
CA PRO A 355 -20.44 14.54 29.48
C PRO A 355 -21.28 13.38 28.97
N ASP A 356 -22.02 12.76 29.87
CA ASP A 356 -23.01 11.70 29.67
C ASP A 356 -22.45 10.39 29.11
N TRP A 357 -21.80 10.37 27.94
CA TRP A 357 -21.38 9.14 27.28
C TRP A 357 -20.11 9.33 26.44
N CYS A 358 -19.46 8.19 26.13
CA CYS A 358 -18.27 8.18 25.28
C CYS A 358 -18.08 6.80 24.64
N VAL A 359 -17.63 6.78 23.37
CA VAL A 359 -17.13 5.58 22.71
C VAL A 359 -15.65 5.76 22.38
N LEU A 360 -14.81 4.92 22.97
CA LEU A 360 -13.37 4.85 22.71
C LEU A 360 -13.06 3.60 21.88
N LEU A 361 -12.70 3.78 20.61
CA LEU A 361 -12.22 2.72 19.75
C LEU A 361 -10.69 2.70 19.75
N SER A 362 -10.10 1.64 20.29
CA SER A 362 -8.64 1.44 20.34
C SER A 362 -8.21 0.42 19.30
N LEU A 363 -7.37 0.85 18.34
CA LEU A 363 -6.85 0.02 17.27
C LEU A 363 -5.51 -0.58 17.69
N ILE A 364 -5.45 -1.90 17.84
CA ILE A 364 -4.30 -2.63 18.38
C ILE A 364 -3.69 -3.51 17.29
N GLY A 365 -2.42 -3.28 16.97
CA GLY A 365 -1.66 -4.10 16.04
C GLY A 365 -0.91 -5.21 16.77
N GLU A 366 -1.06 -6.45 16.33
CA GLU A 366 -0.31 -7.58 16.87
C GLU A 366 1.13 -7.60 16.35
N GLY A 367 2.08 -8.03 17.19
CA GLY A 367 3.48 -8.27 16.79
C GLY A 367 4.32 -7.04 16.45
N GLN A 368 3.89 -5.81 16.76
CA GLN A 368 4.62 -4.58 16.44
C GLN A 368 5.23 -3.85 17.66
N THR A 369 5.49 -4.53 18.75
CA THR A 369 6.20 -3.95 19.90
C THR A 369 7.65 -3.64 19.50
N ILE A 370 7.97 -2.35 19.35
CA ILE A 370 9.29 -1.89 18.86
C ILE A 370 10.07 -1.09 19.93
N HIS A 371 9.42 -0.62 20.99
CA HIS A 371 10.05 0.23 21.99
C HIS A 371 10.00 -0.37 23.40
N VAL A 372 11.07 -0.13 24.16
CA VAL A 372 11.10 -0.39 25.61
C VAL A 372 9.98 0.41 26.28
N GLY A 373 9.13 -0.25 27.07
CA GLY A 373 7.95 0.34 27.71
C GLY A 373 6.61 0.09 26.99
N GLU A 374 6.62 -0.62 25.85
CA GLU A 374 5.42 -1.09 25.14
C GLU A 374 5.06 -2.55 25.52
N GLU A 375 5.77 -3.14 26.46
CA GLU A 375 5.69 -4.57 26.80
C GLU A 375 4.39 -4.97 27.52
N GLY A 376 3.62 -4.00 28.00
CA GLY A 376 2.41 -4.24 28.79
C GLY A 376 1.15 -4.60 27.99
N GLY A 377 1.14 -4.44 26.68
CA GLY A 377 0.07 -4.88 25.79
C GLY A 377 -1.36 -4.55 26.29
N ILE A 378 -2.27 -5.51 26.12
CA ILE A 378 -3.69 -5.43 26.54
C ILE A 378 -3.85 -5.34 28.07
N GLU A 379 -2.91 -5.88 28.84
CA GLU A 379 -2.96 -5.82 30.31
C GLU A 379 -2.96 -4.38 30.84
N GLN A 380 -2.32 -3.44 30.17
CA GLN A 380 -2.34 -2.03 30.57
C GLN A 380 -3.74 -1.41 30.43
N TRP A 381 -4.55 -1.88 29.48
CA TRP A 381 -5.96 -1.47 29.34
C TRP A 381 -6.78 -1.99 30.51
N ASN A 382 -6.58 -3.25 30.90
CA ASN A 382 -7.23 -3.81 32.08
C ASN A 382 -6.84 -3.06 33.36
N GLN A 383 -5.56 -2.70 33.53
CA GLN A 383 -5.12 -1.88 34.68
C GLN A 383 -5.77 -0.50 34.63
N GLY A 384 -5.85 0.14 33.45
CA GLY A 384 -6.52 1.43 33.31
C GLY A 384 -8.00 1.38 33.69
N LEU A 385 -8.70 0.30 33.36
CA LEU A 385 -10.10 0.08 33.75
C LEU A 385 -10.25 -0.16 35.27
N LYS A 386 -9.27 -0.79 35.94
CA LYS A 386 -9.27 -0.91 37.42
C LYS A 386 -9.15 0.45 38.10
N ASP A 387 -8.45 1.39 37.50
CA ASP A 387 -8.27 2.75 38.00
C ASP A 387 -9.43 3.68 37.57
N ALA A 388 -10.35 3.22 36.76
CA ALA A 388 -11.50 3.98 36.24
C ALA A 388 -12.52 4.24 37.35
N ILE A 389 -13.14 5.43 37.34
CA ILE A 389 -14.15 5.85 38.32
C ILE A 389 -15.55 5.42 37.86
N GLU A 390 -15.80 5.53 36.56
CA GLU A 390 -17.09 5.23 35.92
C GLU A 390 -17.13 3.81 35.37
N PRO A 391 -18.30 3.17 35.27
CA PRO A 391 -18.45 1.85 34.68
C PRO A 391 -18.24 1.90 33.17
N TRP A 392 -17.49 0.93 32.64
CA TRP A 392 -17.23 0.76 31.23
C TRP A 392 -17.82 -0.54 30.66
N GLN A 393 -18.31 -0.47 29.43
CA GLN A 393 -18.70 -1.62 28.62
C GLN A 393 -17.53 -1.95 27.70
N VAL A 394 -16.91 -3.11 27.84
CA VAL A 394 -15.72 -3.51 27.05
C VAL A 394 -16.13 -4.47 25.94
N HIS A 395 -15.80 -4.12 24.71
CA HIS A 395 -16.02 -4.94 23.52
C HIS A 395 -14.68 -5.37 22.94
N CYS A 396 -14.43 -6.66 22.84
CA CYS A 396 -13.17 -7.23 22.33
C CYS A 396 -13.39 -8.64 21.79
N SER A 397 -12.37 -9.27 21.20
CA SER A 397 -12.47 -10.69 20.81
C SER A 397 -12.59 -11.61 22.02
N ALA A 398 -13.08 -12.83 21.82
CA ALA A 398 -13.19 -13.83 22.90
C ALA A 398 -11.84 -14.16 23.53
N GLU A 399 -10.77 -14.18 22.75
CA GLU A 399 -9.41 -14.38 23.25
C GLU A 399 -8.97 -13.25 24.20
N GLN A 400 -9.30 -12.00 23.87
CA GLN A 400 -8.94 -10.85 24.69
C GLN A 400 -9.81 -10.68 25.91
N ALA A 401 -11.05 -11.15 25.87
CA ALA A 401 -11.99 -11.06 26.99
C ALA A 401 -11.45 -11.70 28.28
N GLN A 402 -10.57 -12.69 28.17
CA GLN A 402 -9.91 -13.33 29.34
C GLN A 402 -9.08 -12.35 30.18
N PHE A 403 -8.51 -11.31 29.59
CA PHE A 403 -7.72 -10.30 30.31
C PHE A 403 -8.57 -9.40 31.18
N PHE A 404 -9.89 -9.30 30.91
CA PHE A 404 -10.81 -8.41 31.60
C PHE A 404 -11.70 -9.11 32.64
N GLN A 405 -11.57 -10.42 32.82
CA GLN A 405 -12.38 -11.19 33.77
C GLN A 405 -12.10 -10.87 35.25
N THR A 406 -10.96 -10.24 35.55
CA THR A 406 -10.52 -9.91 36.93
C THR A 406 -10.78 -8.46 37.33
N ALA A 407 -11.55 -7.70 36.53
CA ALA A 407 -11.86 -6.31 36.84
C ALA A 407 -12.73 -6.21 38.14
N THR A 408 -12.27 -5.42 39.09
CA THR A 408 -12.92 -5.22 40.40
C THR A 408 -14.09 -4.22 40.37
N HIS A 409 -14.28 -3.51 39.23
CA HIS A 409 -15.40 -2.60 39.00
C HIS A 409 -16.49 -3.25 38.16
N PRO A 410 -17.72 -2.72 38.12
CA PRO A 410 -18.83 -3.23 37.31
C PRO A 410 -18.61 -2.96 35.82
N THR A 411 -17.53 -3.52 35.27
CA THR A 411 -17.19 -3.50 33.86
C THR A 411 -17.78 -4.75 33.23
N ALA A 412 -18.73 -4.58 32.33
CA ALA A 412 -19.23 -5.70 31.56
C ALA A 412 -18.36 -5.92 30.32
N THR A 413 -17.99 -7.17 30.07
CA THR A 413 -17.21 -7.55 28.88
C THR A 413 -18.10 -8.27 27.89
N HIS A 414 -18.09 -7.81 26.65
CA HIS A 414 -18.89 -8.30 25.54
C HIS A 414 -17.99 -8.90 24.46
N PRO A 415 -17.76 -10.22 24.45
CA PRO A 415 -16.95 -10.87 23.44
C PRO A 415 -17.59 -10.74 22.05
N ASN A 416 -16.78 -10.37 21.05
CA ASN A 416 -17.19 -10.28 19.65
C ASN A 416 -16.00 -10.58 18.75
N ASP A 417 -15.94 -11.77 18.18
CA ASP A 417 -14.79 -12.22 17.36
C ASP A 417 -14.60 -11.44 16.06
N ARG A 418 -15.62 -10.67 15.63
CA ARG A 418 -15.47 -9.73 14.52
C ARG A 418 -14.50 -8.58 14.82
N LEU A 419 -14.20 -8.33 16.11
CA LEU A 419 -13.25 -7.31 16.53
C LEU A 419 -11.79 -7.79 16.44
N ASP A 420 -11.54 -8.96 15.87
CA ASP A 420 -10.21 -9.43 15.52
C ASP A 420 -10.09 -9.60 13.99
N LEU A 421 -9.38 -8.67 13.36
CA LEU A 421 -9.13 -8.67 11.92
C LEU A 421 -7.98 -9.64 11.58
N THR A 422 -8.28 -10.92 11.50
CA THR A 422 -7.29 -11.97 11.19
C THR A 422 -6.86 -11.99 9.73
N THR A 423 -7.65 -11.39 8.84
CA THR A 423 -7.37 -11.36 7.41
C THR A 423 -6.65 -10.07 7.03
N SER A 424 -5.43 -10.19 6.49
CA SER A 424 -4.75 -9.04 5.90
C SER A 424 -5.46 -8.61 4.62
N LEU A 425 -5.87 -7.36 4.52
CA LEU A 425 -6.34 -6.77 3.26
C LEU A 425 -5.24 -6.71 2.21
N ARG A 426 -3.97 -6.72 2.65
CA ARG A 426 -2.76 -6.74 1.81
C ARG A 426 -2.32 -8.13 1.42
N SER A 427 -3.19 -9.13 1.51
CA SER A 427 -2.84 -10.55 1.55
C SER A 427 -2.14 -11.12 0.31
N HIS A 428 -2.05 -10.39 -0.79
CA HIS A 428 -1.24 -10.79 -1.94
C HIS A 428 0.11 -10.07 -2.01
N LEU A 429 0.30 -8.98 -1.24
CA LEU A 429 1.55 -8.25 -1.18
C LEU A 429 2.25 -8.55 0.15
N ALA A 430 3.12 -9.55 0.12
CA ALA A 430 4.13 -9.81 1.13
C ALA A 430 3.67 -10.36 2.50
N LYS A 431 2.88 -11.43 2.51
CA LYS A 431 2.70 -12.23 3.75
C LYS A 431 4.03 -12.66 4.35
N HIS A 432 4.98 -13.01 3.48
CA HIS A 432 6.30 -13.51 3.87
C HIS A 432 7.33 -12.40 4.10
N LEU A 433 7.03 -11.13 3.76
CA LEU A 433 8.00 -10.03 3.91
C LEU A 433 8.46 -9.84 5.35
N GLN A 434 7.54 -9.83 6.31
CA GLN A 434 7.89 -9.63 7.73
C GLN A 434 8.83 -10.73 8.23
N THR A 435 8.54 -11.98 7.85
CA THR A 435 9.37 -13.14 8.20
C THR A 435 10.73 -13.06 7.52
N TRP A 436 10.76 -12.72 6.22
CA TRP A 436 12.01 -12.51 5.48
C TRP A 436 12.87 -11.42 6.12
N VAL A 437 12.30 -10.26 6.43
CA VAL A 437 13.00 -9.16 7.10
C VAL A 437 13.55 -9.59 8.46
N THR A 438 12.78 -10.37 9.22
CA THR A 438 13.22 -10.90 10.51
C THR A 438 14.41 -11.84 10.32
N CYS A 439 14.32 -12.83 9.41
CA CYS A 439 15.41 -13.74 9.12
C CYS A 439 16.70 -13.01 8.68
N VAL A 440 16.58 -12.02 7.79
CA VAL A 440 17.75 -11.22 7.36
C VAL A 440 18.39 -10.51 8.53
N LEU A 441 17.61 -9.83 9.37
CA LEU A 441 18.13 -9.03 10.48
C LEU A 441 18.63 -9.89 11.66
N GLU A 442 18.15 -11.10 11.80
CA GLU A 442 18.65 -12.08 12.78
C GLU A 442 19.83 -12.92 12.26
N GLY A 443 20.16 -12.77 10.96
CA GLY A 443 21.27 -13.48 10.32
C GLY A 443 20.92 -14.89 9.83
N GLU A 444 19.64 -15.25 9.78
CA GLU A 444 19.13 -16.54 9.28
C GLU A 444 19.02 -16.53 7.75
N ILE A 445 20.13 -16.33 7.07
CA ILE A 445 20.21 -16.05 5.63
C ILE A 445 19.65 -17.17 4.77
N ASP A 446 19.90 -18.42 5.11
CA ASP A 446 19.39 -19.57 4.36
C ASP A 446 17.86 -19.69 4.46
N GLN A 447 17.27 -19.28 5.57
CA GLN A 447 15.82 -19.22 5.73
C GLN A 447 15.24 -18.05 4.94
N ALA A 448 15.88 -16.88 4.98
CA ALA A 448 15.51 -15.74 4.15
C ALA A 448 15.51 -16.11 2.66
N LYS A 449 16.55 -16.77 2.18
CA LYS A 449 16.65 -17.24 0.79
C LYS A 449 15.47 -18.15 0.40
N ARG A 450 15.05 -19.06 1.29
CA ARG A 450 13.91 -19.96 1.03
C ARG A 450 12.56 -19.26 0.94
N LEU A 451 12.41 -18.08 1.57
CA LEU A 451 11.19 -17.27 1.51
C LEU A 451 11.08 -16.43 0.24
N MET A 452 12.19 -16.15 -0.45
CA MET A 452 12.19 -15.27 -1.61
C MET A 452 11.29 -15.72 -2.77
N PRO A 453 11.27 -17.01 -3.17
CA PRO A 453 10.34 -17.49 -4.20
C PRO A 453 8.86 -17.23 -3.84
N LEU A 454 8.52 -17.32 -2.56
CA LEU A 454 7.16 -17.03 -2.08
C LEU A 454 6.83 -15.55 -2.19
N LEU A 455 7.80 -14.66 -1.88
CA LEU A 455 7.64 -13.22 -2.06
C LEU A 455 7.45 -12.84 -3.53
N ILE A 456 8.23 -13.44 -4.42
CA ILE A 456 8.10 -13.21 -5.87
C ILE A 456 6.73 -13.69 -6.35
N ALA A 457 6.27 -14.86 -5.93
CA ALA A 457 4.95 -15.38 -6.26
C ALA A 457 3.80 -14.51 -5.70
N GLU A 458 4.05 -13.81 -4.58
CA GLU A 458 3.15 -12.79 -4.05
C GLU A 458 3.19 -11.46 -4.84
N GLY A 459 4.07 -11.35 -5.85
CA GLY A 459 4.25 -10.14 -6.65
C GLY A 459 5.01 -9.03 -5.94
N PHE A 460 5.85 -9.36 -4.98
CA PHE A 460 6.71 -8.42 -4.29
C PHE A 460 8.12 -8.42 -4.89
N ASP A 461 8.44 -7.36 -5.65
CA ASP A 461 9.69 -7.27 -6.38
C ASP A 461 10.80 -6.68 -5.51
N SER A 462 11.92 -7.38 -5.38
CA SER A 462 13.00 -6.96 -4.48
C SER A 462 14.36 -7.06 -5.13
N TYR A 463 15.03 -5.91 -5.23
CA TYR A 463 16.30 -5.77 -5.94
C TYR A 463 17.43 -5.25 -5.07
N LEU A 464 18.65 -5.52 -5.53
CA LEU A 464 19.90 -5.09 -4.93
C LEU A 464 20.77 -4.45 -6.01
N THR A 465 21.33 -3.28 -5.75
CA THR A 465 22.24 -2.59 -6.68
C THR A 465 23.35 -1.83 -5.97
N GLN A 466 24.44 -1.57 -6.68
CA GLN A 466 25.50 -0.64 -6.31
C GLN A 466 25.48 0.65 -7.15
N ASP A 467 24.53 0.76 -8.07
CA ASP A 467 24.29 1.98 -8.86
C ASP A 467 22.96 2.63 -8.46
N LEU A 468 23.03 3.84 -7.91
CA LEU A 468 21.85 4.56 -7.47
C LEU A 468 21.01 5.09 -8.64
N GLU A 469 21.64 5.45 -9.75
CA GLU A 469 20.90 5.94 -10.92
C GLU A 469 20.13 4.82 -11.61
N ASP A 470 20.64 3.60 -11.62
CA ASP A 470 19.90 2.44 -12.10
C ASP A 470 18.63 2.21 -11.26
N ALA A 471 18.75 2.31 -9.93
CA ALA A 471 17.60 2.21 -9.04
C ALA A 471 16.54 3.30 -9.32
N LYS A 472 16.98 4.54 -9.53
CA LYS A 472 16.08 5.65 -9.85
C LYS A 472 15.41 5.48 -11.21
N ASN A 473 16.16 5.03 -12.21
CA ASN A 473 15.65 4.79 -13.56
C ASN A 473 14.64 3.66 -13.56
N TYR A 474 14.90 2.56 -12.84
CA TYR A 474 13.93 1.50 -12.65
C TYR A 474 12.58 2.03 -12.12
N CYS A 475 12.59 2.85 -11.09
CA CYS A 475 11.36 3.41 -10.54
C CYS A 475 10.63 4.32 -11.54
N ARG A 476 11.38 5.17 -12.27
CA ARG A 476 10.80 6.06 -13.29
C ARG A 476 10.17 5.28 -14.45
N ASP A 477 10.87 4.24 -14.92
CA ASP A 477 10.40 3.41 -16.04
C ASP A 477 9.18 2.58 -15.62
N ARG A 478 9.23 1.92 -14.45
CA ARG A 478 8.14 1.08 -13.93
C ARG A 478 6.83 1.86 -13.73
N TYR A 479 6.93 3.09 -13.24
CA TYR A 479 5.77 3.92 -12.91
C TYR A 479 5.57 5.09 -13.87
N GLN A 480 6.06 4.96 -15.09
CA GLN A 480 5.87 5.96 -16.14
C GLN A 480 4.37 6.26 -16.33
N ALA A 481 4.01 7.54 -16.37
CA ALA A 481 2.64 8.02 -16.51
C ALA A 481 1.64 7.58 -15.39
N GLN A 482 2.14 7.19 -14.21
CA GLN A 482 1.32 6.79 -13.06
C GLN A 482 1.43 7.85 -11.95
N SER A 483 0.57 8.87 -11.98
CA SER A 483 0.66 10.03 -11.08
C SER A 483 0.40 9.69 -9.60
N ASP A 484 -0.30 8.61 -9.31
CA ASP A 484 -0.68 8.20 -7.95
C ASP A 484 0.37 7.33 -7.27
N LYS A 485 1.33 6.81 -8.02
CA LYS A 485 2.39 5.96 -7.47
C LYS A 485 3.45 6.77 -6.75
N ARG A 486 3.93 6.23 -5.63
CA ARG A 486 4.90 6.86 -4.74
C ARG A 486 6.15 6.00 -4.62
N TYR A 487 7.26 6.53 -5.09
CA TYR A 487 8.58 5.94 -4.98
C TYR A 487 9.58 7.01 -4.53
N GLY A 488 10.58 6.64 -3.76
CA GLY A 488 11.47 7.64 -3.22
C GLY A 488 12.61 7.07 -2.40
N LEU A 489 13.54 7.94 -2.04
CA LEU A 489 14.71 7.57 -1.24
C LEU A 489 14.35 7.49 0.24
N ILE A 490 14.71 6.38 0.87
CA ILE A 490 14.67 6.20 2.31
C ILE A 490 16.03 5.71 2.81
N ALA A 491 16.43 6.11 4.01
CA ALA A 491 17.72 5.70 4.58
C ALA A 491 17.74 5.79 6.10
N SER A 492 18.66 5.07 6.74
CA SER A 492 18.92 5.25 8.16
C SER A 492 19.48 6.65 8.44
N SER A 493 18.93 7.33 9.44
CA SER A 493 19.41 8.65 9.90
C SER A 493 20.86 8.63 10.43
N ARG A 494 21.45 7.45 10.61
CA ARG A 494 22.79 7.25 11.18
C ARG A 494 23.85 6.84 10.16
N ALA A 495 23.45 6.48 8.97
CA ALA A 495 24.38 6.18 7.89
C ALA A 495 25.14 7.43 7.47
N LYS A 496 26.47 7.39 7.54
CA LYS A 496 27.31 8.55 7.25
C LYS A 496 27.86 8.57 5.84
N ASN A 497 28.05 7.40 5.24
CA ASN A 497 28.65 7.27 3.93
C ASN A 497 27.68 7.56 2.76
N LEU A 498 26.39 7.65 3.01
CA LEU A 498 25.37 7.81 1.96
C LEU A 498 25.38 9.21 1.32
N THR A 499 25.79 10.23 2.07
CA THR A 499 25.79 11.64 1.60
C THR A 499 26.67 11.83 0.36
N GLN A 500 27.78 11.11 0.22
CA GLN A 500 28.66 11.18 -0.95
C GLN A 500 28.03 10.62 -2.24
N TYR A 501 26.94 9.84 -2.11
CA TYR A 501 26.14 9.31 -3.21
C TYR A 501 24.87 10.13 -3.46
N GLY A 502 24.75 11.33 -2.85
CA GLY A 502 23.59 12.20 -3.00
C GLY A 502 22.40 11.88 -2.09
N ILE A 503 22.52 10.86 -1.24
CA ILE A 503 21.47 10.49 -0.26
C ILE A 503 21.69 11.31 1.02
N ARG A 504 21.05 12.49 1.10
CA ARG A 504 21.22 13.44 2.20
C ARG A 504 20.34 13.09 3.40
N ASN A 505 20.73 12.07 4.14
CA ASN A 505 20.01 11.54 5.31
C ASN A 505 20.46 12.18 6.65
N ASP A 506 21.32 13.18 6.61
CA ASP A 506 21.78 13.89 7.81
C ASP A 506 20.66 14.72 8.46
N TYR A 507 20.85 15.06 9.75
CA TYR A 507 19.84 15.75 10.54
C TYR A 507 19.41 17.10 9.94
N LEU A 508 20.35 17.90 9.43
CA LEU A 508 20.06 19.23 8.90
C LEU A 508 19.22 19.16 7.61
N SER A 509 19.52 18.17 6.76
CA SER A 509 18.79 17.94 5.52
C SER A 509 17.38 17.39 5.77
N THR A 510 17.24 16.49 6.73
CA THR A 510 15.97 15.80 7.02
C THR A 510 15.04 16.56 7.96
N GLN A 511 15.58 17.45 8.82
CA GLN A 511 14.77 18.28 9.73
C GLN A 511 13.78 19.18 9.00
N LYS A 512 14.14 19.66 7.81
CA LYS A 512 13.30 20.53 6.98
C LYS A 512 12.36 19.78 6.05
N LEU A 513 12.33 18.45 6.10
CA LEU A 513 11.46 17.66 5.25
C LEU A 513 9.99 17.89 5.62
N ASN A 514 9.23 18.48 4.69
CA ASN A 514 7.77 18.49 4.78
C ASN A 514 7.26 17.14 4.32
N ILE A 515 7.10 16.21 5.26
CA ILE A 515 6.71 14.82 4.95
C ILE A 515 5.32 14.74 4.28
N GLY A 516 4.41 15.68 4.57
CA GLY A 516 3.11 15.76 3.92
C GLY A 516 3.24 16.04 2.43
N ALA A 517 3.97 17.09 2.06
CA ALA A 517 4.25 17.44 0.66
C ALA A 517 5.06 16.34 -0.04
N TRP A 518 6.10 15.83 0.62
CA TRP A 518 6.97 14.77 0.10
C TRP A 518 6.18 13.52 -0.33
N TYR A 519 5.18 13.15 0.46
CA TYR A 519 4.38 11.95 0.19
C TYR A 519 3.20 12.21 -0.75
N ILE A 520 2.60 13.41 -0.72
CA ILE A 520 1.31 13.69 -1.36
C ILE A 520 1.44 14.37 -2.72
N ASP A 521 2.43 15.25 -2.86
CA ASP A 521 2.56 16.07 -4.08
C ASP A 521 2.85 15.20 -5.31
N PRO A 522 2.36 15.59 -6.49
CA PRO A 522 2.51 14.81 -7.70
C PRO A 522 3.99 14.61 -8.08
N PRO A 523 4.32 13.58 -8.87
CA PRO A 523 5.71 13.22 -9.19
C PRO A 523 6.56 14.36 -9.75
N GLU A 524 5.97 15.31 -10.43
CA GLU A 524 6.66 16.45 -11.07
C GLU A 524 6.95 17.60 -10.09
N ALA A 525 6.36 17.61 -8.91
CA ALA A 525 6.56 18.67 -7.93
C ALA A 525 7.93 18.50 -7.24
N GLU A 526 8.69 19.59 -7.04
CA GLU A 526 9.98 19.59 -6.35
C GLU A 526 9.93 19.01 -4.93
N SER A 527 8.76 19.09 -4.29
CA SER A 527 8.53 18.55 -2.94
C SER A 527 8.31 17.05 -2.92
N SER A 528 7.99 16.44 -4.07
CA SER A 528 7.61 15.02 -4.19
C SER A 528 8.76 14.08 -3.86
N CYS A 529 8.43 12.92 -3.27
CA CYS A 529 9.37 11.81 -3.09
C CYS A 529 9.93 11.31 -4.44
N CYS A 530 9.15 11.41 -5.52
CA CYS A 530 9.47 10.87 -6.84
C CYS A 530 10.61 11.63 -7.55
N THR A 531 10.97 12.83 -7.09
CA THR A 531 12.14 13.57 -7.61
C THR A 531 13.48 13.01 -7.14
N PHE A 532 13.49 12.26 -6.04
CA PHE A 532 14.67 11.75 -5.34
C PHE A 532 15.60 12.81 -4.73
N ASP A 533 15.16 14.07 -4.66
CA ASP A 533 15.96 15.18 -4.09
C ASP A 533 15.97 15.18 -2.56
N ARG A 534 14.96 14.55 -1.96
CA ARG A 534 14.76 14.48 -0.51
C ARG A 534 14.69 13.04 -0.03
N VAL A 535 15.26 12.81 1.15
CA VAL A 535 15.33 11.49 1.77
C VAL A 535 14.46 11.45 3.02
N ALA A 536 13.63 10.43 3.17
CA ALA A 536 12.94 10.16 4.43
C ALA A 536 13.76 9.16 5.26
N THR A 537 13.84 9.41 6.57
CA THR A 537 14.51 8.49 7.51
C THR A 537 13.48 7.57 8.18
N GLU A 538 13.96 6.55 8.91
CA GLU A 538 13.13 5.68 9.72
C GLU A 538 12.12 6.42 10.60
N PHE A 539 12.47 7.64 11.06
CA PHE A 539 11.57 8.47 11.88
C PHE A 539 10.49 9.20 11.07
N SER A 540 10.79 9.57 9.83
CA SER A 540 9.86 10.31 8.97
C SER A 540 9.01 9.44 8.06
N CYS A 541 9.41 8.18 7.79
CA CYS A 541 8.60 7.24 7.03
C CYS A 541 7.89 6.16 7.87
N GLN A 542 8.01 6.20 9.19
CA GLN A 542 7.35 5.23 10.05
C GLN A 542 5.82 5.28 9.86
N GLY A 543 5.22 4.10 9.56
CA GLY A 543 3.78 3.98 9.30
C GLY A 543 3.31 4.55 7.96
N LEU A 544 4.21 5.08 7.12
CA LEU A 544 3.94 5.40 5.73
C LEU A 544 4.39 4.24 4.84
N GLU A 545 3.74 4.09 3.70
CA GLU A 545 4.06 3.10 2.70
C GLU A 545 4.29 3.78 1.36
N LEU A 546 5.37 3.41 0.70
CA LEU A 546 5.65 3.78 -0.67
C LEU A 546 5.31 2.60 -1.58
N ASP A 547 4.94 2.86 -2.81
CA ASP A 547 4.77 1.76 -3.77
C ASP A 547 6.13 1.06 -3.99
N PHE A 548 7.21 1.85 -4.15
CA PHE A 548 8.55 1.28 -4.36
C PHE A 548 9.66 2.16 -3.78
N PRO A 549 10.06 1.99 -2.52
CA PRO A 549 11.18 2.74 -1.94
C PRO A 549 12.54 2.23 -2.46
N ILE A 550 13.48 3.17 -2.59
CA ILE A 550 14.91 2.88 -2.73
C ILE A 550 15.54 3.07 -1.35
N LEU A 551 15.95 1.98 -0.72
CA LEU A 551 16.62 1.98 0.57
C LEU A 551 18.13 2.15 0.39
N GLY A 552 18.66 3.29 0.78
CA GLY A 552 20.10 3.47 0.96
C GLY A 552 20.57 2.70 2.20
N TRP A 553 21.32 1.61 2.00
CA TRP A 553 21.92 0.84 3.08
C TRP A 553 23.30 1.38 3.42
N GLY A 554 23.44 1.97 4.58
CA GLY A 554 24.69 2.65 4.97
C GLY A 554 25.60 1.86 5.90
N ASP A 555 26.69 2.54 6.28
CA ASP A 555 27.78 1.99 7.10
C ASP A 555 27.45 1.90 8.61
N ASP A 556 26.25 2.27 8.99
CA ASP A 556 25.78 2.16 10.38
C ASP A 556 25.27 0.77 10.74
N LEU A 557 25.06 -0.12 9.76
CA LEU A 557 24.76 -1.54 9.93
C LEU A 557 25.48 -2.35 8.85
N THR A 558 26.53 -3.09 9.22
CA THR A 558 27.36 -3.85 8.29
C THR A 558 27.47 -5.32 8.70
N TRP A 559 27.63 -6.20 7.72
CA TRP A 559 27.85 -7.63 7.96
C TRP A 559 29.34 -7.92 8.13
N GLN A 560 29.72 -8.39 9.30
CA GLN A 560 31.10 -8.77 9.62
C GLN A 560 31.10 -10.00 10.53
N ASP A 561 32.05 -10.89 10.35
CA ASP A 561 32.26 -12.08 11.20
C ASP A 561 30.97 -12.89 11.44
N GLN A 562 30.19 -13.08 10.35
CA GLN A 562 28.92 -13.81 10.31
C GLN A 562 27.79 -13.18 11.17
N ALA A 563 27.87 -11.90 11.46
CA ALA A 563 26.84 -11.19 12.21
C ALA A 563 26.69 -9.74 11.76
N TRP A 564 25.54 -9.15 12.04
CA TRP A 564 25.33 -7.71 11.91
C TRP A 564 26.10 -6.95 12.99
N THR A 565 26.79 -5.90 12.57
CA THR A 565 27.58 -5.04 13.47
C THR A 565 27.26 -3.58 13.26
N THR A 566 27.39 -2.77 14.30
CA THR A 566 27.23 -1.31 14.23
C THR A 566 28.40 -0.60 14.88
N LEU A 567 28.93 0.41 14.19
CA LEU A 567 29.97 1.29 14.72
C LEU A 567 29.41 2.41 15.62
N SER A 568 28.09 2.52 15.74
CA SER A 568 27.42 3.60 16.48
C SER A 568 27.55 3.42 17.99
N ARG A 569 28.56 4.09 18.59
CA ARG A 569 28.67 4.22 20.05
C ARG A 569 27.78 5.37 20.53
N GLN A 570 26.56 5.08 20.97
CA GLN A 570 25.71 6.08 21.63
C GLN A 570 25.87 5.96 23.15
N LYS A 571 26.37 7.00 23.81
CA LYS A 571 26.70 7.01 25.25
C LYS A 571 25.53 6.73 26.23
N LYS A 572 24.28 6.66 25.73
CA LYS A 572 23.06 6.44 26.56
C LYS A 572 22.15 5.32 26.05
N VAL A 573 22.58 4.51 25.10
CA VAL A 573 21.77 3.43 24.54
C VAL A 573 22.29 2.09 25.07
N GLN A 574 21.43 1.31 25.71
CA GLN A 574 21.78 0.01 26.28
C GLN A 574 22.15 -1.01 25.19
N ASN A 575 21.43 -1.04 24.08
CA ASN A 575 21.71 -1.92 22.94
C ASN A 575 21.69 -1.15 21.60
N PRO A 576 22.83 -0.60 21.16
CA PRO A 576 22.91 0.16 19.90
C PRO A 576 22.65 -0.69 18.66
N LEU A 577 23.03 -1.98 18.65
CA LEU A 577 22.79 -2.88 17.54
C LEU A 577 21.30 -3.14 17.36
N GLN A 578 20.58 -3.47 18.43
CA GLN A 578 19.14 -3.72 18.36
C GLN A 578 18.39 -2.49 17.81
N LEU A 579 18.81 -1.29 18.23
CA LEU A 579 18.22 -0.06 17.71
C LEU A 579 18.44 0.10 16.20
N ARG A 580 19.61 -0.30 15.67
CA ARG A 580 19.89 -0.28 14.22
C ARG A 580 19.06 -1.34 13.49
N LEU A 581 19.03 -2.56 13.98
CA LEU A 581 18.19 -3.62 13.42
C LEU A 581 16.72 -3.17 13.33
N ASN A 582 16.20 -2.57 14.37
CA ASN A 582 14.83 -2.03 14.38
C ASN A 582 14.64 -0.90 13.34
N SER A 583 15.65 -0.02 13.15
CA SER A 583 15.59 1.01 12.12
C SER A 583 15.50 0.42 10.71
N TYR A 584 16.33 -0.59 10.40
CA TYR A 584 16.31 -1.27 9.12
C TYR A 584 15.05 -2.13 8.94
N ARG A 585 14.50 -2.71 10.01
CA ARG A 585 13.19 -3.37 9.99
C ARG A 585 12.09 -2.41 9.53
N VAL A 586 12.07 -1.19 10.06
CA VAL A 586 11.13 -0.14 9.61
C VAL A 586 11.33 0.17 8.13
N LEU A 587 12.57 0.38 7.68
CA LEU A 587 12.88 0.77 6.31
C LEU A 587 12.54 -0.33 5.29
N LEU A 588 12.92 -1.58 5.57
CA LEU A 588 12.65 -2.73 4.70
C LEU A 588 11.15 -3.06 4.54
N THR A 589 10.31 -2.59 5.45
CA THR A 589 8.86 -2.85 5.42
C THR A 589 8.05 -1.68 4.86
N ARG A 590 8.66 -0.74 4.15
CA ARG A 590 7.95 0.44 3.60
C ARG A 590 7.41 0.23 2.20
N GLY A 591 7.89 -0.75 1.45
CA GLY A 591 7.44 -1.06 0.10
C GLY A 591 6.09 -1.77 0.06
N ARG A 592 5.23 -1.41 -0.89
CA ARG A 592 3.98 -2.12 -1.22
C ARG A 592 4.18 -3.10 -2.36
N ASP A 593 4.70 -2.61 -3.48
CA ASP A 593 4.93 -3.41 -4.69
C ASP A 593 6.34 -4.05 -4.66
N GLY A 594 7.24 -3.55 -3.81
CA GLY A 594 8.61 -4.02 -3.68
C GLY A 594 9.55 -2.97 -3.09
N PHE A 595 10.86 -3.19 -3.24
CA PHE A 595 11.91 -2.24 -2.90
C PHE A 595 13.20 -2.50 -3.67
N ILE A 596 14.08 -1.50 -3.74
CA ILE A 596 15.48 -1.66 -4.15
C ILE A 596 16.37 -1.31 -2.97
N VAL A 597 17.36 -2.17 -2.68
CA VAL A 597 18.43 -1.85 -1.74
C VAL A 597 19.63 -1.35 -2.53
N PHE A 598 20.00 -0.10 -2.34
CA PHE A 598 21.25 0.47 -2.81
C PHE A 598 22.33 0.29 -1.74
N VAL A 599 23.38 -0.45 -2.04
CA VAL A 599 24.55 -0.62 -1.18
C VAL A 599 25.73 0.12 -1.83
N PRO A 600 26.33 1.11 -1.17
CA PRO A 600 27.47 1.84 -1.73
C PRO A 600 28.61 0.93 -2.18
N PRO A 601 29.24 1.19 -3.35
CA PRO A 601 30.36 0.39 -3.87
C PRO A 601 31.66 0.70 -3.10
N GLU A 602 31.65 0.42 -1.81
CA GLU A 602 32.78 0.62 -0.91
C GLU A 602 33.24 -0.74 -0.37
N ARG A 603 34.53 -1.03 -0.34
CA ARG A 603 35.11 -2.29 0.15
C ARG A 603 34.59 -2.74 1.53
N LYS A 604 34.30 -1.78 2.43
CA LYS A 604 33.71 -2.08 3.74
C LYS A 604 32.25 -2.59 3.65
N MET A 605 31.57 -2.36 2.52
CA MET A 605 30.20 -2.75 2.26
C MET A 605 30.07 -4.05 1.44
N ASP A 606 31.16 -4.56 0.88
CA ASP A 606 31.13 -5.75 0.00
C ASP A 606 30.50 -6.97 0.69
N LYS A 607 30.85 -7.26 1.95
CA LYS A 607 30.24 -8.36 2.70
C LYS A 607 28.75 -8.15 2.95
N THR A 608 28.33 -6.89 3.16
CA THR A 608 26.91 -6.54 3.32
C THR A 608 26.15 -6.75 2.02
N PHE A 609 26.73 -6.38 0.89
CA PHE A 609 26.16 -6.63 -0.43
C PHE A 609 25.99 -8.14 -0.69
N GLU A 610 27.05 -8.94 -0.47
CA GLU A 610 27.03 -10.38 -0.72
C GLU A 610 26.03 -11.11 0.21
N ILE A 611 25.89 -10.71 1.48
CA ILE A 611 24.93 -11.35 2.37
C ILE A 611 23.49 -11.04 1.99
N LEU A 612 23.19 -9.82 1.58
CA LEU A 612 21.87 -9.42 1.09
C LEU A 612 21.51 -10.17 -0.22
N LYS A 613 22.47 -10.33 -1.12
CA LYS A 613 22.34 -11.17 -2.31
C LYS A 613 22.08 -12.64 -1.93
N SER A 614 22.80 -13.16 -0.96
CA SER A 614 22.64 -14.53 -0.47
C SER A 614 21.28 -14.76 0.20
N ALA A 615 20.68 -13.72 0.78
CA ALA A 615 19.32 -13.73 1.32
C ALA A 615 18.23 -13.76 0.22
N GLY A 616 18.63 -13.76 -1.06
CA GLY A 616 17.77 -13.95 -2.22
C GLY A 616 17.40 -12.66 -2.97
N LEU A 617 17.94 -11.47 -2.59
CA LEU A 617 17.71 -10.26 -3.38
C LEU A 617 18.32 -10.41 -4.78
N GLN A 618 17.53 -10.14 -5.80
CA GLN A 618 17.98 -10.18 -7.18
C GLN A 618 18.82 -8.93 -7.49
N ARG A 619 19.89 -9.13 -8.27
CA ARG A 619 20.66 -7.97 -8.74
C ARG A 619 19.84 -7.19 -9.75
N LEU A 620 19.72 -5.89 -9.52
CA LEU A 620 19.16 -4.99 -10.53
C LEU A 620 20.22 -4.75 -11.60
N ASP A 621 20.02 -5.32 -12.78
CA ASP A 621 20.89 -5.10 -13.91
C ASP A 621 20.39 -3.92 -14.73
N SER A 622 21.21 -2.87 -14.84
CA SER A 622 20.99 -1.70 -15.69
C SER A 622 21.06 -2.04 -17.18
N ILE A 623 21.69 -3.17 -17.50
CA ILE A 623 21.78 -3.67 -18.85
C ILE A 623 20.44 -4.31 -19.20
N ARG A 624 19.75 -3.74 -20.17
CA ARG A 624 18.57 -4.36 -20.78
C ARG A 624 18.90 -5.81 -21.08
N MET A 625 18.27 -6.72 -20.32
CA MET A 625 18.63 -8.12 -20.31
C MET A 625 18.65 -8.71 -21.73
N SER A 626 19.75 -9.31 -22.09
CA SER A 626 19.87 -10.06 -23.31
C SER A 626 19.59 -11.55 -23.02
N ALA A 627 18.98 -12.27 -23.95
CA ALA A 627 18.71 -13.72 -23.79
C ALA A 627 19.97 -14.56 -23.51
N ALA A 628 21.19 -14.00 -23.73
CA ALA A 628 22.45 -14.63 -23.39
C ALA A 628 22.76 -14.55 -21.87
N ASP A 629 22.22 -13.56 -21.17
CA ASP A 629 22.48 -13.32 -19.76
C ASP A 629 21.60 -14.22 -18.87
N LEU A 630 20.38 -14.54 -19.33
CA LEU A 630 19.44 -15.43 -18.63
C LEU A 630 19.82 -16.93 -18.67
N ARG A 631 20.74 -17.36 -19.55
CA ARG A 631 21.21 -18.74 -19.62
C ARG A 631 22.42 -19.03 -18.69
N LYS A 632 22.93 -18.01 -17.98
CA LYS A 632 24.10 -18.13 -17.09
C LYS A 632 23.73 -18.16 -15.60
N GLU A 633 22.47 -17.93 -15.24
CA GLU A 633 21.89 -18.16 -13.91
C GLU A 633 21.08 -19.46 -13.88
#